data_bc8fc54f0c512a8924e32eb575789cfb
#
_entry.id   bc8fc54f0c512a8924e32eb575789cfb
#
_cell.length_a   1.000
_cell.length_b   1.000
_cell.length_c   1.000
_cell.angle_alpha   90.00
_cell.angle_beta   90.00
_cell.angle_gamma   90.00
#
_symmetry.space_group_name_H-M   'P 1'
#
loop_
_entity.id
_entity.type
_entity.pdbx_description
1 polymer ?
#
loop_
_entity_poly.entity_id
_entity_poly.type
_entity_poly.pdbx_seq_one_letter_code
_entity_poly.pdbx_strand_id
1 'polypeptide(L)'
;IRSHDSAQIIHCPAFKDLPEPNMTLESPEAGPSGSKLPLHCTCKASDGKGCLPELRWTAPNCREQVKEYVLLCEDLDPPIPFFVFHHGLFWAIPASITKAEAANAHPEELAKISRLTVAGWRFVPNVLGLPYVGAGAPLGHGKHRYVFTIIALNASLKFKAPEKASKKDIKRAMTGKVIGWAQWTGTFEKPWPN
;
A
#
# COMPACT_ATOMS: atom_id res chain seq x y z
N ILE A 1 -23.60 -6.25 1.39
CA ILE A 1 -22.50 -5.30 1.73
C ILE A 1 -21.23 -6.09 1.70
N ARG A 2 -20.31 -5.78 0.79
CA ARG A 2 -19.08 -6.52 0.51
C ARG A 2 -17.85 -5.78 1.04
N SER A 3 -18.05 -4.93 2.06
CA SER A 3 -16.97 -4.11 2.59
C SER A 3 -16.16 -4.85 3.65
N HIS A 4 -14.84 -4.83 3.50
CA HIS A 4 -13.88 -5.37 4.46
C HIS A 4 -13.22 -4.24 5.25
N ASP A 5 -13.93 -3.13 5.50
CA ASP A 5 -13.38 -1.94 6.16
C ASP A 5 -12.71 -2.27 7.50
N SER A 6 -13.31 -3.16 8.30
CA SER A 6 -12.73 -3.57 9.60
C SER A 6 -11.45 -4.40 9.49
N ALA A 7 -11.11 -4.92 8.30
CA ALA A 7 -9.91 -5.72 8.08
C ALA A 7 -8.69 -4.90 7.63
N GLN A 8 -8.86 -3.59 7.43
CA GLN A 8 -7.79 -2.69 7.05
C GLN A 8 -6.66 -2.68 8.10
N ILE A 9 -5.45 -2.36 7.65
CA ILE A 9 -4.28 -2.32 8.52
C ILE A 9 -4.44 -1.34 9.69
N ILE A 10 -5.13 -0.23 9.48
CA ILE A 10 -5.35 0.81 10.50
C ILE A 10 -6.16 0.35 11.72
N HIS A 11 -6.88 -0.78 11.59
CA HIS A 11 -7.61 -1.37 12.72
C HIS A 11 -6.79 -2.40 13.52
N CYS A 12 -5.51 -2.59 13.17
CA CYS A 12 -4.65 -3.46 13.97
C CYS A 12 -4.15 -2.74 15.24
N PRO A 13 -3.71 -3.50 16.28
CA PRO A 13 -3.29 -2.93 17.57
C PRO A 13 -2.18 -1.86 17.48
N ALA A 14 -1.44 -1.80 16.37
CA ALA A 14 -0.39 -0.80 16.19
C ALA A 14 -0.93 0.65 16.13
N PHE A 15 -2.21 0.84 15.81
CA PHE A 15 -2.86 2.15 15.68
C PHE A 15 -3.72 2.57 16.88
N LYS A 16 -3.74 1.76 17.96
CA LYS A 16 -4.62 2.00 19.12
C LYS A 16 -4.45 3.39 19.76
N ASP A 17 -3.22 3.92 19.75
CA ASP A 17 -2.88 5.21 20.34
C ASP A 17 -2.95 6.37 19.33
N LEU A 18 -3.23 6.08 18.05
CA LEU A 18 -3.36 7.05 16.96
C LEU A 18 -4.52 6.63 16.02
N PRO A 19 -5.78 6.66 16.50
CA PRO A 19 -6.94 6.21 15.72
C PRO A 19 -7.27 7.11 14.52
N GLU A 20 -6.88 8.40 14.58
CA GLU A 20 -7.15 9.38 13.52
C GLU A 20 -5.89 9.70 12.72
N PRO A 21 -6.02 9.94 11.39
CA PRO A 21 -4.89 10.33 10.55
C PRO A 21 -4.36 11.70 10.94
N ASN A 22 -3.05 11.86 10.94
CA ASN A 22 -2.34 13.12 11.24
C ASN A 22 -1.33 13.51 10.15
N MET A 23 -1.42 12.87 9.02
CA MET A 23 -0.65 13.14 7.81
C MET A 23 -1.60 13.39 6.63
N THR A 24 -1.07 13.78 5.48
CA THR A 24 -1.81 13.79 4.21
C THR A 24 -1.22 12.77 3.25
N LEU A 25 -2.06 12.19 2.41
CA LEU A 25 -1.67 11.35 1.28
C LEU A 25 -2.54 11.73 0.09
N GLU A 26 -1.92 11.99 -1.03
CA GLU A 26 -2.60 12.37 -2.28
C GLU A 26 -2.01 11.65 -3.49
N SER A 27 -2.77 11.55 -4.56
CA SER A 27 -2.31 11.13 -5.87
C SER A 27 -2.51 12.28 -6.87
N PRO A 28 -1.43 13.02 -7.23
CA PRO A 28 -1.55 14.16 -8.14
C PRO A 28 -2.11 13.79 -9.51
N GLU A 29 -1.77 12.61 -10.02
CA GLU A 29 -2.23 12.14 -11.34
C GLU A 29 -3.67 11.63 -11.35
N ALA A 30 -4.17 11.09 -10.23
CA ALA A 30 -5.51 10.52 -10.16
C ALA A 30 -6.54 11.52 -9.61
N GLY A 31 -6.11 12.48 -8.79
CA GLY A 31 -6.98 13.48 -8.17
C GLY A 31 -7.40 13.16 -6.74
N PRO A 32 -8.48 13.76 -6.22
CA PRO A 32 -8.94 13.59 -4.85
C PRO A 32 -9.21 12.14 -4.48
N SER A 33 -9.17 11.83 -3.17
CA SER A 33 -9.54 10.49 -2.68
C SER A 33 -10.95 10.10 -3.14
N GLY A 34 -11.09 8.87 -3.65
CA GLY A 34 -12.30 8.38 -4.31
C GLY A 34 -12.27 8.47 -5.84
N SER A 35 -11.28 9.11 -6.43
CA SER A 35 -11.11 9.21 -7.88
C SER A 35 -10.87 7.85 -8.54
N LYS A 36 -11.16 7.78 -9.84
CA LYS A 36 -10.78 6.61 -10.65
C LYS A 36 -9.27 6.54 -10.82
N LEU A 37 -8.71 5.36 -10.68
CA LEU A 37 -7.30 5.12 -10.99
C LEU A 37 -7.03 5.32 -12.49
N PRO A 38 -5.90 5.92 -12.89
CA PRO A 38 -5.44 5.98 -14.28
C PRO A 38 -5.34 4.57 -14.87
N LEU A 39 -5.61 4.39 -16.15
CA LEU A 39 -5.62 3.07 -16.80
C LEU A 39 -4.30 2.32 -16.66
N HIS A 40 -3.16 3.03 -16.71
CA HIS A 40 -1.84 2.42 -16.53
C HIS A 40 -1.58 1.90 -15.11
N CYS A 41 -2.40 2.31 -14.12
CA CYS A 41 -2.37 1.77 -12.76
C CYS A 41 -3.33 0.60 -12.55
N THR A 42 -3.89 0.05 -13.61
CA THR A 42 -4.90 -1.03 -13.56
C THR A 42 -4.51 -2.22 -14.42
N CYS A 43 -5.25 -3.31 -14.32
CA CYS A 43 -5.11 -4.48 -15.20
C CYS A 43 -5.36 -4.18 -16.69
N LYS A 44 -5.77 -2.96 -17.05
CA LYS A 44 -5.91 -2.48 -18.42
C LYS A 44 -4.66 -1.79 -18.94
N ALA A 45 -3.59 -1.70 -18.15
CA ALA A 45 -2.29 -1.26 -18.62
C ALA A 45 -1.78 -2.15 -19.77
N SER A 46 -0.87 -1.62 -20.59
CA SER A 46 -0.30 -2.35 -21.75
C SER A 46 0.40 -3.65 -21.36
N ASP A 47 0.97 -3.72 -20.15
CA ASP A 47 1.62 -4.91 -19.60
C ASP A 47 0.64 -5.87 -18.89
N GLY A 48 -0.63 -5.51 -18.79
CA GLY A 48 -1.68 -6.27 -18.10
C GLY A 48 -1.53 -6.32 -16.57
N LYS A 49 -0.49 -5.71 -16.00
CA LYS A 49 -0.18 -5.75 -14.56
C LYS A 49 -0.51 -4.45 -13.86
N GLY A 50 -0.36 -3.33 -14.56
CA GLY A 50 -0.49 -2.00 -14.00
C GLY A 50 0.64 -1.64 -13.03
N CYS A 51 0.75 -0.36 -12.71
CA CYS A 51 1.80 0.17 -11.84
C CYS A 51 1.25 0.93 -10.63
N LEU A 52 2.12 1.19 -9.66
CA LEU A 52 1.84 2.06 -8.54
C LEU A 52 1.52 3.48 -9.06
N PRO A 53 0.40 4.11 -8.65
CA PRO A 53 0.13 5.50 -8.97
C PRO A 53 1.16 6.42 -8.29
N GLU A 54 1.34 7.61 -8.84
CA GLU A 54 2.11 8.64 -8.14
C GLU A 54 1.39 9.00 -6.84
N LEU A 55 2.13 8.92 -5.74
CA LEU A 55 1.65 9.26 -4.40
C LEU A 55 2.58 10.28 -3.76
N ARG A 56 2.01 11.25 -3.04
CA ARG A 56 2.76 12.23 -2.24
C ARG A 56 2.17 12.32 -0.85
N TRP A 57 3.02 12.50 0.15
CA TRP A 57 2.58 12.64 1.54
C TRP A 57 3.36 13.69 2.30
N THR A 58 2.73 14.23 3.33
CA THR A 58 3.40 15.07 4.32
C THR A 58 3.87 14.21 5.48
N ALA A 59 5.00 14.56 6.07
CA ALA A 59 5.41 13.95 7.34
C ALA A 59 4.46 14.41 8.48
N PRO A 60 4.35 13.63 9.58
CA PRO A 60 3.65 14.11 10.77
C PRO A 60 4.39 15.31 11.39
N ASN A 61 3.71 16.04 12.31
CA ASN A 61 4.30 17.20 12.98
C ASN A 61 5.62 16.90 13.73
N CYS A 62 5.80 15.65 14.15
CA CYS A 62 7.05 15.14 14.77
C CYS A 62 8.01 14.54 13.74
N ARG A 63 8.19 15.20 12.59
CA ARG A 63 8.99 14.72 11.46
C ARG A 63 10.39 14.22 11.84
N GLU A 64 11.03 14.88 12.78
CA GLU A 64 12.39 14.53 13.26
C GLU A 64 12.45 13.15 13.94
N GLN A 65 11.31 12.65 14.41
CA GLN A 65 11.20 11.31 15.00
C GLN A 65 11.00 10.20 13.96
N VAL A 66 10.62 10.54 12.72
CA VAL A 66 10.39 9.54 11.68
C VAL A 66 11.71 8.85 11.32
N LYS A 67 11.73 7.52 11.39
CA LYS A 67 12.87 6.68 10.99
C LYS A 67 12.63 5.96 9.67
N GLU A 68 11.39 5.55 9.41
CA GLU A 68 11.00 4.97 8.13
C GLU A 68 9.50 5.09 7.90
N TYR A 69 9.08 4.87 6.66
CA TYR A 69 7.67 4.73 6.30
C TYR A 69 7.35 3.29 5.85
N VAL A 70 6.08 2.95 5.99
CA VAL A 70 5.45 1.76 5.39
C VAL A 70 4.35 2.25 4.45
N LEU A 71 4.30 1.72 3.22
CA LEU A 71 3.28 1.99 2.22
C LEU A 71 2.53 0.71 1.87
N LEU A 72 1.22 0.72 2.02
CA LEU A 72 0.35 -0.43 1.75
C LEU A 72 -0.79 -0.02 0.81
N CYS A 73 -1.13 -0.89 -0.14
CA CYS A 73 -2.35 -0.81 -0.94
C CYS A 73 -3.22 -2.04 -0.68
N GLU A 74 -4.46 -1.83 -0.23
CA GLU A 74 -5.45 -2.87 0.07
C GLU A 74 -6.70 -2.72 -0.82
N ASP A 75 -7.15 -3.81 -1.45
CA ASP A 75 -8.49 -3.89 -2.05
C ASP A 75 -9.49 -4.28 -0.95
N LEU A 76 -10.47 -3.40 -0.71
CA LEU A 76 -11.49 -3.62 0.33
C LEU A 76 -12.77 -4.28 -0.17
N ASP A 77 -12.88 -4.53 -1.46
CA ASP A 77 -14.09 -5.05 -2.07
C ASP A 77 -13.89 -6.37 -2.84
N PRO A 78 -12.91 -7.23 -2.48
CA PRO A 78 -12.72 -8.49 -3.18
C PRO A 78 -13.94 -9.40 -3.01
N PRO A 79 -14.23 -10.30 -3.99
CA PRO A 79 -15.39 -11.19 -3.92
C PRO A 79 -15.23 -12.31 -2.88
N ILE A 80 -14.12 -12.38 -2.18
CA ILE A 80 -13.80 -13.43 -1.20
C ILE A 80 -14.12 -12.92 0.21
N PRO A 81 -15.05 -13.55 0.94
CA PRO A 81 -15.37 -13.16 2.31
C PRO A 81 -14.16 -13.20 3.24
N PHE A 82 -14.07 -12.24 4.16
CA PHE A 82 -13.05 -12.15 5.21
C PHE A 82 -11.59 -12.05 4.73
N PHE A 83 -11.38 -11.79 3.45
CA PHE A 83 -10.05 -11.65 2.87
C PHE A 83 -9.85 -10.25 2.28
N VAL A 84 -8.81 -9.55 2.75
CA VAL A 84 -8.35 -8.29 2.15
C VAL A 84 -7.09 -8.56 1.35
N PHE A 85 -7.17 -8.26 0.07
CA PHE A 85 -6.09 -8.43 -0.87
C PHE A 85 -5.13 -7.24 -0.76
N HIS A 86 -3.85 -7.46 -0.50
CA HIS A 86 -2.88 -6.38 -0.65
C HIS A 86 -2.26 -6.42 -2.05
N HIS A 87 -2.33 -5.30 -2.73
CA HIS A 87 -1.75 -5.07 -4.04
C HIS A 87 -0.26 -4.75 -3.98
N GLY A 88 0.18 -4.09 -2.92
CA GLY A 88 1.57 -3.84 -2.59
C GLY A 88 1.72 -3.56 -1.10
N LEU A 89 2.82 -3.99 -0.51
CA LEU A 89 3.22 -3.68 0.86
C LEU A 89 4.72 -3.46 0.89
N PHE A 90 5.12 -2.20 1.07
CA PHE A 90 6.50 -1.75 1.11
C PHE A 90 6.85 -1.25 2.50
N TRP A 91 8.10 -1.50 2.93
CA TRP A 91 8.63 -1.04 4.20
C TRP A 91 10.12 -0.72 4.08
N ALA A 92 10.75 -0.21 5.14
CA ALA A 92 12.08 0.37 5.09
C ALA A 92 12.19 1.52 4.06
N ILE A 93 11.11 2.27 3.87
CA ILE A 93 11.13 3.48 3.05
C ILE A 93 11.81 4.58 3.87
N PRO A 94 12.91 5.18 3.39
CA PRO A 94 13.65 6.18 4.16
C PRO A 94 12.81 7.38 4.59
N ALA A 95 13.07 7.93 5.78
CA ALA A 95 12.36 9.08 6.34
C ALA A 95 12.43 10.36 5.47
N SER A 96 13.45 10.47 4.61
CA SER A 96 13.61 11.58 3.65
C SER A 96 12.65 11.52 2.46
N ILE A 97 12.06 10.36 2.20
CA ILE A 97 11.16 10.13 1.06
C ILE A 97 9.75 10.60 1.43
N THR A 98 9.15 11.41 0.57
CA THR A 98 7.77 11.91 0.72
C THR A 98 6.93 11.71 -0.54
N LYS A 99 7.43 10.88 -1.47
CA LYS A 99 6.68 10.48 -2.68
C LYS A 99 7.02 9.05 -3.08
N ALA A 100 6.10 8.42 -3.78
CA ALA A 100 6.26 7.13 -4.44
C ALA A 100 5.76 7.22 -5.88
N GLU A 101 6.46 6.55 -6.78
CA GLU A 101 6.16 6.47 -8.21
C GLU A 101 6.28 5.00 -8.67
N ALA A 102 5.77 4.72 -9.86
CA ALA A 102 5.83 3.38 -10.46
C ALA A 102 7.24 2.74 -10.38
N ALA A 103 8.30 3.52 -10.68
CA ALA A 103 9.68 3.05 -10.65
C ALA A 103 10.13 2.57 -9.26
N ASN A 104 9.62 3.17 -8.18
CA ASN A 104 10.01 2.78 -6.83
C ASN A 104 9.52 1.37 -6.44
N ALA A 105 8.43 0.92 -7.05
CA ALA A 105 7.85 -0.41 -6.81
C ALA A 105 8.43 -1.52 -7.70
N HIS A 106 9.31 -1.18 -8.65
CA HIS A 106 9.92 -2.19 -9.52
C HIS A 106 10.84 -3.11 -8.72
N PRO A 107 10.76 -4.44 -8.92
CA PRO A 107 11.66 -5.38 -8.28
C PRO A 107 13.09 -5.20 -8.81
N GLU A 108 14.09 -5.34 -7.94
CA GLU A 108 15.47 -5.51 -8.37
C GLU A 108 15.69 -6.90 -9.03
N GLU A 109 16.84 -7.13 -9.63
CA GLU A 109 17.15 -8.37 -10.35
C GLU A 109 17.00 -9.63 -9.47
N LEU A 110 17.44 -9.58 -8.21
CA LEU A 110 17.35 -10.67 -7.25
C LEU A 110 16.13 -10.59 -6.31
N ALA A 111 15.12 -9.81 -6.67
CA ALA A 111 13.97 -9.52 -5.80
C ALA A 111 13.19 -10.76 -5.32
N LYS A 112 13.24 -11.88 -6.05
CA LYS A 112 12.64 -13.14 -5.61
C LYS A 112 13.27 -13.67 -4.30
N ILE A 113 14.55 -13.35 -4.07
CA ILE A 113 15.33 -13.76 -2.91
C ILE A 113 15.43 -12.62 -1.90
N SER A 114 15.85 -11.44 -2.34
CA SER A 114 16.15 -10.29 -1.49
C SER A 114 14.91 -9.57 -0.95
N ARG A 115 13.79 -9.62 -1.71
CA ARG A 115 12.59 -8.83 -1.46
C ARG A 115 12.86 -7.33 -1.43
N LEU A 116 13.73 -6.87 -2.34
CA LEU A 116 14.07 -5.46 -2.53
C LEU A 116 13.50 -4.95 -3.86
N THR A 117 13.14 -3.67 -3.86
CA THR A 117 12.86 -2.91 -5.08
C THR A 117 14.12 -2.17 -5.54
N VAL A 118 14.13 -1.66 -6.77
CA VAL A 118 15.22 -0.83 -7.30
C VAL A 118 15.47 0.44 -6.48
N ALA A 119 14.46 0.91 -5.73
CA ALA A 119 14.59 2.01 -4.79
C ALA A 119 15.20 1.61 -3.43
N GLY A 120 15.55 0.34 -3.24
CA GLY A 120 16.06 -0.21 -2.00
C GLY A 120 14.98 -0.43 -0.92
N TRP A 121 13.71 -0.28 -1.25
CA TRP A 121 12.61 -0.58 -0.33
C TRP A 121 12.40 -2.09 -0.23
N ARG A 122 12.06 -2.57 0.95
CA ARG A 122 11.65 -3.96 1.11
C ARG A 122 10.17 -4.12 0.80
N PHE A 123 9.78 -5.29 0.31
CA PHE A 123 8.37 -5.59 0.06
C PHE A 123 7.95 -6.95 0.60
N VAL A 124 6.68 -7.05 0.94
CA VAL A 124 5.99 -8.31 1.16
C VAL A 124 5.28 -8.68 -0.14
N PRO A 125 5.57 -9.84 -0.75
CA PRO A 125 4.93 -10.22 -1.99
C PRO A 125 3.41 -10.30 -1.83
N ASN A 126 2.70 -9.83 -2.84
CA ASN A 126 1.27 -10.09 -2.96
C ASN A 126 1.00 -11.54 -3.35
N VAL A 127 -0.26 -11.92 -3.55
CA VAL A 127 -0.63 -13.31 -3.90
C VAL A 127 -0.08 -13.77 -5.24
N LEU A 128 0.35 -12.86 -6.11
CA LEU A 128 1.02 -13.17 -7.38
C LEU A 128 2.55 -13.26 -7.22
N GLY A 129 3.08 -13.12 -6.01
CA GLY A 129 4.52 -13.10 -5.76
C GLY A 129 5.22 -11.80 -6.17
N LEU A 130 4.48 -10.76 -6.55
CA LEU A 130 4.99 -9.48 -7.04
C LEU A 130 5.09 -8.45 -5.91
N PRO A 131 5.98 -7.44 -6.02
CA PRO A 131 6.01 -6.30 -5.11
C PRO A 131 4.75 -5.44 -5.21
N TYR A 132 4.22 -5.26 -6.41
CA TYR A 132 2.98 -4.53 -6.70
C TYR A 132 2.24 -5.13 -7.89
N VAL A 133 0.92 -5.00 -7.86
CA VAL A 133 0.03 -5.25 -9.00
C VAL A 133 -1.07 -4.19 -9.01
N GLY A 134 -1.38 -3.65 -10.18
CA GLY A 134 -2.43 -2.65 -10.36
C GLY A 134 -3.84 -3.17 -10.07
N ALA A 135 -4.77 -2.24 -10.00
CA ALA A 135 -6.17 -2.55 -9.73
C ALA A 135 -6.77 -3.51 -10.77
N GLY A 136 -7.44 -4.57 -10.31
CA GLY A 136 -7.95 -5.65 -11.16
C GLY A 136 -9.29 -6.21 -10.69
N ALA A 137 -10.33 -5.36 -10.57
CA ALA A 137 -11.67 -5.82 -10.21
C ALA A 137 -12.19 -6.90 -11.17
N PRO A 138 -12.88 -7.95 -10.67
CA PRO A 138 -13.52 -8.94 -11.53
C PRO A 138 -14.58 -8.32 -12.42
N LEU A 139 -14.77 -8.90 -13.60
CA LEU A 139 -15.76 -8.45 -14.59
C LEU A 139 -17.18 -8.43 -13.98
N GLY A 140 -17.86 -7.28 -14.08
CA GLY A 140 -19.23 -7.11 -13.61
C GLY A 140 -19.41 -7.13 -12.08
N HIS A 141 -18.31 -7.17 -11.31
CA HIS A 141 -18.40 -7.20 -9.84
C HIS A 141 -18.72 -5.83 -9.22
N GLY A 142 -18.60 -4.76 -10.01
CA GLY A 142 -18.80 -3.38 -9.60
C GLY A 142 -17.50 -2.69 -9.22
N LYS A 143 -17.64 -1.52 -8.61
CA LYS A 143 -16.53 -0.65 -8.21
C LYS A 143 -15.80 -1.24 -6.99
N HIS A 144 -14.47 -1.37 -7.11
CA HIS A 144 -13.58 -1.72 -6.02
C HIS A 144 -12.82 -0.49 -5.52
N ARG A 145 -12.56 -0.44 -4.21
CA ARG A 145 -11.77 0.59 -3.53
C ARG A 145 -10.38 0.04 -3.22
N TYR A 146 -9.38 0.74 -3.74
CA TYR A 146 -7.97 0.47 -3.51
C TYR A 146 -7.45 1.52 -2.54
N VAL A 147 -7.31 1.15 -1.27
CA VAL A 147 -6.90 2.06 -0.21
C VAL A 147 -5.41 2.03 -0.03
N PHE A 148 -4.77 3.14 -0.35
CA PHE A 148 -3.35 3.37 -0.08
C PHE A 148 -3.20 3.97 1.31
N THR A 149 -2.35 3.37 2.12
CA THR A 149 -2.06 3.82 3.49
C THR A 149 -0.57 4.07 3.60
N ILE A 150 -0.18 5.29 3.97
CA ILE A 150 1.19 5.62 4.36
C ILE A 150 1.27 5.70 5.89
N ILE A 151 2.33 5.11 6.47
CA ILE A 151 2.50 4.97 7.91
C ILE A 151 3.90 5.43 8.27
N ALA A 152 4.02 6.40 9.17
CA ALA A 152 5.29 6.89 9.71
C ALA A 152 5.64 6.17 11.02
N LEU A 153 6.87 5.69 11.12
CA LEU A 153 7.36 4.95 12.27
C LEU A 153 8.53 5.70 12.95
N ASN A 154 8.54 5.73 14.29
CA ASN A 154 9.64 6.30 15.08
C ASN A 154 10.81 5.36 15.31
N ALA A 155 10.73 4.13 14.82
CA ALA A 155 11.80 3.15 14.86
C ALA A 155 11.72 2.24 13.65
N SER A 156 12.89 1.86 13.10
CA SER A 156 12.95 0.93 11.97
C SER A 156 12.45 -0.46 12.32
N LEU A 157 11.78 -1.10 11.38
CA LEU A 157 11.39 -2.49 11.51
C LEU A 157 12.63 -3.39 11.34
N LYS A 158 12.80 -4.34 12.26
CA LYS A 158 13.93 -5.27 12.25
C LYS A 158 13.44 -6.70 12.30
N PHE A 159 13.94 -7.52 11.40
CA PHE A 159 13.65 -8.95 11.32
C PHE A 159 14.94 -9.76 11.18
N LYS A 160 14.97 -10.97 11.74
CA LYS A 160 16.12 -11.89 11.57
C LYS A 160 16.28 -12.31 10.10
N ALA A 161 15.15 -12.49 9.40
CA ALA A 161 15.08 -12.84 7.98
C ALA A 161 14.10 -11.87 7.29
N PRO A 162 14.55 -10.65 6.95
CA PRO A 162 13.67 -9.60 6.41
C PRO A 162 13.03 -10.01 5.08
N GLU A 163 13.67 -10.86 4.30
CA GLU A 163 13.14 -11.43 3.05
C GLU A 163 11.98 -12.41 3.25
N LYS A 164 11.73 -12.84 4.49
CA LYS A 164 10.64 -13.76 4.87
C LYS A 164 9.52 -13.05 5.63
N ALA A 165 9.65 -11.75 5.88
CA ALA A 165 8.64 -10.99 6.62
C ALA A 165 7.29 -11.06 5.90
N SER A 166 6.23 -11.39 6.64
CA SER A 166 4.85 -11.42 6.17
C SER A 166 4.10 -10.14 6.57
N LYS A 167 2.93 -9.89 5.97
CA LYS A 167 2.05 -8.79 6.39
C LYS A 167 1.72 -8.86 7.90
N LYS A 168 1.54 -10.07 8.44
CA LYS A 168 1.30 -10.27 9.88
C LYS A 168 2.50 -9.83 10.72
N ASP A 169 3.72 -10.13 10.25
CA ASP A 169 4.95 -9.73 10.94
C ASP A 169 5.13 -8.22 10.92
N ILE A 170 4.86 -7.56 9.78
CA ILE A 170 4.88 -6.09 9.67
C ILE A 170 3.89 -5.48 10.67
N LYS A 171 2.62 -5.93 10.67
CA LYS A 171 1.58 -5.44 11.61
C LYS A 171 2.04 -5.55 13.06
N ARG A 172 2.62 -6.68 13.45
CA ARG A 172 3.11 -6.91 14.81
C ARG A 172 4.31 -6.02 15.13
N ALA A 173 5.27 -5.89 14.20
CA ALA A 173 6.48 -5.11 14.40
C ALA A 173 6.25 -3.60 14.48
N MET A 174 5.15 -3.09 13.91
CA MET A 174 4.74 -1.69 14.00
C MET A 174 4.17 -1.31 15.38
N THR A 175 3.75 -2.27 16.22
CA THR A 175 3.16 -1.99 17.53
C THR A 175 4.07 -1.12 18.37
N GLY A 176 3.55 0.01 18.87
CA GLY A 176 4.26 1.01 19.66
C GLY A 176 5.22 1.90 18.86
N LYS A 177 5.19 1.84 17.53
CA LYS A 177 6.09 2.61 16.66
C LYS A 177 5.36 3.59 15.73
N VAL A 178 4.06 3.44 15.55
CA VAL A 178 3.27 4.32 14.67
C VAL A 178 3.16 5.70 15.29
N ILE A 179 3.62 6.73 14.57
CA ILE A 179 3.57 8.15 14.98
C ILE A 179 2.82 9.01 13.97
N GLY A 180 2.46 8.46 12.83
CA GLY A 180 1.66 9.15 11.82
C GLY A 180 1.13 8.19 10.77
N TRP A 181 0.01 8.56 10.15
CA TRP A 181 -0.54 7.86 9.01
C TRP A 181 -1.53 8.72 8.23
N ALA A 182 -1.76 8.34 6.99
CA ALA A 182 -2.79 8.90 6.13
C ALA A 182 -3.26 7.86 5.12
N GLN A 183 -4.44 8.09 4.53
CA GLN A 183 -5.01 7.26 3.47
C GLN A 183 -5.43 8.10 2.27
N TRP A 184 -5.33 7.48 1.10
CA TRP A 184 -5.94 7.92 -0.15
C TRP A 184 -6.56 6.71 -0.85
N THR A 185 -7.74 6.88 -1.43
CA THR A 185 -8.48 5.79 -2.07
C THR A 185 -8.58 6.05 -3.57
N GLY A 186 -8.07 5.12 -4.36
CA GLY A 186 -8.38 5.02 -5.78
C GLY A 186 -9.51 4.03 -6.02
N THR A 187 -10.22 4.18 -7.13
CA THR A 187 -11.31 3.26 -7.51
C THR A 187 -11.09 2.68 -8.90
N PHE A 188 -11.54 1.45 -9.10
CA PHE A 188 -11.56 0.81 -10.41
C PHE A 188 -12.75 -0.12 -10.54
N GLU A 189 -13.30 -0.19 -11.74
CA GLU A 189 -14.39 -1.07 -12.10
C GLU A 189 -14.15 -1.66 -13.49
N LYS A 190 -14.52 -2.91 -13.67
CA LYS A 190 -14.50 -3.60 -14.96
C LYS A 190 -15.95 -3.98 -15.33
N PRO A 191 -16.70 -3.07 -16.00
CA PRO A 191 -18.08 -3.33 -16.38
C PRO A 191 -18.18 -4.43 -17.44
N TRP A 192 -19.35 -5.05 -17.55
CA TRP A 192 -19.66 -5.90 -18.70
C TRP A 192 -19.55 -5.10 -19.99
N PRO A 193 -19.06 -5.70 -21.08
CA PRO A 193 -19.17 -5.08 -22.41
C PRO A 193 -20.65 -4.86 -22.74
N ASN A 194 -20.97 -3.68 -23.26
CA ASN A 194 -22.30 -3.39 -23.79
C ASN A 194 -22.53 -4.15 -25.08
#